data_2848767e14601aee87b71d3331cfa614
#
_entry.id   2848767e14601aee87b71d3331cfa614
#
_cell.length_a   1.000
_cell.length_b   1.000
_cell.length_c   1.000
_cell.angle_alpha   90.00
_cell.angle_beta   90.00
_cell.angle_gamma   90.00
#
_symmetry.space_group_name_H-M   'P 1'
#
loop_
_entity.id
_entity.type
_entity.pdbx_description
1 polymer ?
#
loop_
_entity_poly.entity_id
_entity_poly.type
_entity_poly.pdbx_seq_one_letter_code
_entity_poly.pdbx_strand_id
1 'polypeptide(L)'
;MNSPVIPRRAFVARLLGASALGVAGALTVAEDATADDVARAPGDSARGNAVVQWNAIAAEAFAPSEGTNPMAQSRTFAILHAAIHDALNAIVQRYGSYTPGFAAAPQASADAAVAAAAHEVLVRLVPEQAALVEAAYRRLLVTLRDGPAMTAGTAIGRAAARATLSRRAGDRADSAAQPLYAPRPGPGEYQFTAPFDFAAQPGWGRVEPFIIDLREHALDGPQALTSVEYARDLAHVRDIGHAASRTRTPEQSEIAKFWYEDSPLGWNRIASTVVRQRGLDPWEAARAFALVHFAMADGFVAGFAEKYRHRFWRPETAIAAAASDGNPLTEADRAWRPFLTTPPVPDYPSTHTVLGWAA
;
A
#
# COMPACT_ATOMS: atom_id res chain seq x y z
N MET A 1 21.20 -29.45 20.82
CA MET A 1 21.92 -29.04 19.62
C MET A 1 21.24 -27.77 19.12
N ASN A 2 21.93 -26.64 19.26
CA ASN A 2 21.37 -25.34 18.93
C ASN A 2 21.30 -25.17 17.41
N SER A 3 20.11 -25.08 16.84
CA SER A 3 19.92 -24.65 15.45
C SER A 3 20.40 -23.20 15.31
N PRO A 4 21.18 -22.86 14.29
CA PRO A 4 21.66 -21.50 14.12
C PRO A 4 20.47 -20.58 13.77
N VAL A 5 20.24 -19.60 14.62
CA VAL A 5 19.36 -18.46 14.34
C VAL A 5 20.01 -17.67 13.19
N ILE A 6 19.38 -17.67 12.03
CA ILE A 6 19.85 -16.85 10.91
C ILE A 6 19.64 -15.40 11.30
N PRO A 7 20.69 -14.58 11.42
CA PRO A 7 20.52 -13.17 11.76
C PRO A 7 19.75 -12.44 10.65
N ARG A 8 18.85 -11.54 11.03
CA ARG A 8 17.98 -10.72 10.12
C ARG A 8 18.72 -10.19 8.89
N ARG A 9 20.00 -9.86 9.02
CA ARG A 9 20.84 -9.34 7.92
C ARG A 9 21.18 -10.39 6.84
N ALA A 10 21.24 -11.68 7.17
CA ALA A 10 21.58 -12.74 6.22
C ALA A 10 20.37 -13.20 5.40
N PHE A 11 19.16 -13.13 5.96
CA PHE A 11 17.92 -13.38 5.23
C PHE A 11 17.64 -12.26 4.21
N VAL A 12 17.89 -11.00 4.61
CA VAL A 12 17.79 -9.80 3.77
C VAL A 12 18.80 -9.83 2.62
N ALA A 13 20.05 -10.25 2.86
CA ALA A 13 21.11 -10.23 1.84
C ALA A 13 20.92 -11.26 0.69
N ARG A 14 20.16 -12.34 0.90
CA ARG A 14 19.87 -13.32 -0.16
C ARG A 14 18.69 -12.95 -1.06
N LEU A 15 17.82 -12.02 -0.63
CA LEU A 15 16.78 -11.42 -1.47
C LEU A 15 17.28 -10.19 -2.25
N LEU A 16 18.43 -9.62 -1.87
CA LEU A 16 19.04 -8.42 -2.47
C LEU A 16 19.94 -8.71 -3.70
N GLY A 17 19.96 -9.93 -4.20
CA GLY A 17 20.76 -10.31 -5.37
C GLY A 17 20.21 -9.83 -6.72
N ALA A 18 19.06 -9.16 -6.76
CA ALA A 18 18.52 -8.61 -8.01
C ALA A 18 17.88 -7.25 -7.72
N SER A 19 18.51 -6.18 -8.19
CA SER A 19 17.94 -4.87 -8.47
C SER A 19 17.80 -3.87 -7.31
N ALA A 20 18.92 -3.42 -6.77
CA ALA A 20 19.01 -2.14 -6.06
C ALA A 20 19.42 -0.98 -7.00
N LEU A 21 18.90 -0.97 -8.22
CA LEU A 21 19.15 0.11 -9.21
C LEU A 21 17.87 0.37 -9.99
N GLY A 22 17.11 1.42 -9.65
CA GLY A 22 16.01 1.83 -10.52
C GLY A 22 14.95 2.77 -9.98
N VAL A 23 14.93 3.11 -8.69
CA VAL A 23 13.89 4.04 -8.16
C VAL A 23 14.40 5.50 -8.05
N ALA A 24 15.66 5.77 -8.38
CA ALA A 24 16.25 7.13 -8.28
C ALA A 24 15.96 8.06 -9.48
N GLY A 25 15.23 7.59 -10.51
CA GLY A 25 15.17 8.29 -11.81
C GLY A 25 13.96 9.19 -12.07
N ALA A 26 12.97 9.28 -11.19
CA ALA A 26 11.76 10.05 -11.49
C ALA A 26 11.52 11.30 -10.61
N LEU A 27 12.36 11.54 -9.62
CA LEU A 27 12.35 12.78 -8.83
C LEU A 27 13.74 13.43 -8.92
N THR A 28 14.05 14.09 -10.01
CA THR A 28 15.22 14.97 -10.08
C THR A 28 15.09 16.02 -9.00
N VAL A 29 15.87 15.86 -7.95
CA VAL A 29 16.14 16.88 -6.96
C VAL A 29 16.86 18.00 -7.67
N ALA A 30 16.27 19.17 -7.76
CA ALA A 30 17.02 20.37 -7.97
C ALA A 30 17.86 20.56 -6.68
N GLU A 31 19.11 20.10 -6.70
CA GLU A 31 20.13 20.53 -5.75
C GLU A 31 20.50 21.95 -6.14
N ASP A 32 19.99 22.89 -5.35
CA ASP A 32 20.54 24.20 -5.01
C ASP A 32 19.39 25.11 -4.53
N ALA A 33 18.95 24.85 -3.31
CA ALA A 33 18.38 25.90 -2.47
C ALA A 33 18.95 25.68 -1.07
N THR A 34 19.86 26.56 -0.69
CA THR A 34 20.42 26.65 0.66
C THR A 34 19.27 26.77 1.67
N ALA A 35 19.33 25.91 2.68
CA ALA A 35 18.29 25.71 3.71
C ALA A 35 18.19 26.86 4.73
N ASP A 36 18.55 28.07 4.37
CA ASP A 36 18.41 29.27 5.21
C ASP A 36 17.52 30.30 4.54
N ASP A 37 16.46 30.70 5.23
CA ASP A 37 15.48 31.74 4.95
C ASP A 37 14.11 31.36 4.35
N VAL A 38 13.43 30.40 4.95
CA VAL A 38 11.97 30.49 5.04
C VAL A 38 11.57 30.62 6.50
N ALA A 39 11.48 31.83 6.97
CA ALA A 39 11.01 32.21 8.30
C ALA A 39 9.66 31.52 8.56
N ARG A 40 9.65 30.57 9.50
CA ARG A 40 8.45 29.95 10.06
C ARG A 40 7.55 31.05 10.60
N ALA A 41 6.40 31.31 10.00
CA ALA A 41 5.43 32.22 10.52
C ALA A 41 5.02 31.85 11.95
N PRO A 42 5.17 32.70 12.97
CA PRO A 42 4.80 32.36 14.34
C PRO A 42 3.27 32.37 14.45
N GLY A 43 2.65 31.22 14.34
CA GLY A 43 1.20 31.05 14.44
C GLY A 43 0.67 29.66 14.12
N ASP A 44 1.44 28.81 13.46
CA ASP A 44 0.95 27.52 12.91
C ASP A 44 1.08 26.33 13.87
N SER A 45 1.83 26.46 14.94
CA SER A 45 2.06 25.36 15.90
C SER A 45 0.86 25.01 16.80
N ALA A 46 -0.16 25.88 16.87
CA ALA A 46 -1.33 25.68 17.74
C ALA A 46 -2.45 24.84 17.08
N ARG A 47 -2.47 24.71 15.75
CA ARG A 47 -3.56 24.07 14.99
C ARG A 47 -3.26 22.64 14.55
N GLY A 48 -2.04 22.18 14.64
CA GLY A 48 -1.60 20.87 14.13
C GLY A 48 -1.46 20.85 12.60
N ASN A 49 -0.74 19.84 12.07
CA ASN A 49 -0.51 19.67 10.64
C ASN A 49 -1.79 19.18 9.94
N ALA A 50 -2.41 19.99 9.08
CA ALA A 50 -3.63 19.65 8.36
C ALA A 50 -3.49 18.35 7.51
N VAL A 51 -2.31 18.09 6.96
CA VAL A 51 -2.04 16.84 6.21
C VAL A 51 -2.21 15.63 7.11
N VAL A 52 -1.65 15.66 8.32
CA VAL A 52 -1.77 14.57 9.31
C VAL A 52 -3.23 14.40 9.77
N GLN A 53 -3.96 15.49 9.94
CA GLN A 53 -5.38 15.43 10.30
C GLN A 53 -6.21 14.78 9.20
N TRP A 54 -6.03 15.19 7.94
CA TRP A 54 -6.78 14.62 6.83
C TRP A 54 -6.36 13.18 6.51
N ASN A 55 -5.10 12.83 6.74
CA ASN A 55 -4.67 11.43 6.68
C ASN A 55 -5.38 10.56 7.74
N ALA A 56 -5.59 11.08 8.96
CA ALA A 56 -6.34 10.37 10.00
C ALA A 56 -7.83 10.24 9.65
N ILE A 57 -8.46 11.29 9.08
CA ILE A 57 -9.85 11.24 8.60
C ILE A 57 -10.00 10.19 7.48
N ALA A 58 -9.05 10.13 6.55
CA ALA A 58 -9.06 9.11 5.51
C ALA A 58 -8.94 7.69 6.09
N ALA A 59 -8.07 7.49 7.08
CA ALA A 59 -7.94 6.20 7.76
C ALA A 59 -9.23 5.81 8.50
N GLU A 60 -9.92 6.78 9.12
CA GLU A 60 -11.22 6.56 9.76
C GLU A 60 -12.30 6.20 8.73
N ALA A 61 -12.31 6.86 7.57
CA ALA A 61 -13.23 6.55 6.46
C ALA A 61 -13.03 5.13 5.90
N PHE A 62 -11.84 4.56 6.05
CA PHE A 62 -11.53 3.18 5.66
C PHE A 62 -11.57 2.20 6.83
N ALA A 63 -11.97 2.62 8.03
CA ALA A 63 -12.06 1.73 9.18
C ALA A 63 -12.84 0.45 8.81
N PRO A 64 -12.46 -0.72 9.32
CA PRO A 64 -12.85 -2.00 8.76
C PRO A 64 -14.37 -2.18 8.70
N SER A 65 -14.90 -2.21 7.49
CA SER A 65 -16.18 -2.82 7.17
C SER A 65 -15.90 -4.19 6.56
N GLU A 66 -16.75 -5.18 6.83
CA GLU A 66 -16.67 -6.47 6.18
C GLU A 66 -16.61 -6.29 4.65
N GLY A 67 -15.60 -6.86 4.01
CA GLY A 67 -15.43 -6.79 2.55
C GLY A 67 -14.57 -5.64 2.02
N THR A 68 -13.82 -4.94 2.86
CA THR A 68 -12.87 -3.91 2.40
C THR A 68 -11.86 -4.47 1.41
N ASN A 69 -11.65 -3.72 0.32
CA ASN A 69 -10.64 -4.04 -0.70
C ASN A 69 -9.35 -3.25 -0.42
N PRO A 70 -8.30 -3.87 0.16
CA PRO A 70 -7.08 -3.17 0.54
C PRO A 70 -6.34 -2.54 -0.65
N MET A 71 -6.52 -3.09 -1.85
CA MET A 71 -5.94 -2.50 -3.06
C MET A 71 -6.63 -1.18 -3.42
N ALA A 72 -7.97 -1.14 -3.34
CA ALA A 72 -8.74 0.08 -3.59
C ALA A 72 -8.46 1.15 -2.52
N GLN A 73 -8.30 0.76 -1.26
CA GLN A 73 -7.88 1.66 -0.18
C GLN A 73 -6.51 2.28 -0.48
N SER A 74 -5.51 1.44 -0.81
CA SER A 74 -4.15 1.89 -1.14
C SER A 74 -4.15 2.88 -2.31
N ARG A 75 -4.92 2.57 -3.37
CA ARG A 75 -5.10 3.47 -4.51
C ARG A 75 -5.75 4.80 -4.09
N THR A 76 -6.75 4.77 -3.23
CA THR A 76 -7.43 5.99 -2.76
C THR A 76 -6.51 6.86 -1.91
N PHE A 77 -5.73 6.27 -1.00
CA PHE A 77 -4.69 7.00 -0.26
C PHE A 77 -3.66 7.64 -1.21
N ALA A 78 -3.22 6.91 -2.24
CA ALA A 78 -2.27 7.44 -3.23
C ALA A 78 -2.84 8.64 -3.98
N ILE A 79 -4.09 8.58 -4.43
CA ILE A 79 -4.78 9.71 -5.10
C ILE A 79 -4.96 10.88 -4.14
N LEU A 80 -5.35 10.62 -2.90
CA LEU A 80 -5.54 11.63 -1.86
C LEU A 80 -4.25 12.41 -1.62
N HIS A 81 -3.15 11.70 -1.35
CA HIS A 81 -1.89 12.34 -1.00
C HIS A 81 -1.18 12.96 -2.21
N ALA A 82 -1.40 12.45 -3.42
CA ALA A 82 -0.99 13.13 -4.65
C ALA A 82 -1.67 14.49 -4.79
N ALA A 83 -2.98 14.53 -4.59
CA ALA A 83 -3.75 15.78 -4.69
C ALA A 83 -3.34 16.79 -3.62
N ILE A 84 -3.14 16.37 -2.38
CA ILE A 84 -2.66 17.21 -1.28
C ILE A 84 -1.27 17.76 -1.58
N HIS A 85 -0.35 16.89 -2.01
CA HIS A 85 1.03 17.24 -2.36
C HIS A 85 1.07 18.30 -3.48
N ASP A 86 0.32 18.07 -4.55
CA ASP A 86 0.28 18.99 -5.69
C ASP A 86 -0.38 20.32 -5.33
N ALA A 87 -1.42 20.33 -4.47
CA ALA A 87 -2.04 21.53 -3.98
C ALA A 87 -1.06 22.41 -3.17
N LEU A 88 -0.25 21.81 -2.30
CA LEU A 88 0.77 22.50 -1.54
C LEU A 88 1.91 23.01 -2.44
N ASN A 89 2.35 22.23 -3.42
CA ASN A 89 3.37 22.65 -4.38
C ASN A 89 2.91 23.80 -5.29
N ALA A 90 1.61 23.95 -5.55
CA ALA A 90 1.08 25.13 -6.25
C ALA A 90 1.16 26.41 -5.41
N ILE A 91 1.21 26.30 -4.08
CA ILE A 91 1.41 27.45 -3.17
C ILE A 91 2.90 27.81 -3.09
N VAL A 92 3.74 26.84 -2.72
CA VAL A 92 5.19 26.96 -2.70
C VAL A 92 5.77 25.67 -3.30
N GLN A 93 6.38 25.79 -4.45
CA GLN A 93 7.00 24.65 -5.13
C GLN A 93 8.30 24.24 -4.44
N ARG A 94 8.23 23.15 -3.66
CA ARG A 94 9.40 22.55 -3.02
C ARG A 94 9.85 21.26 -3.68
N TYR A 95 8.93 20.56 -4.36
CA TYR A 95 9.15 19.21 -4.92
C TYR A 95 8.54 19.09 -6.32
N GLY A 96 8.86 18.00 -7.02
CA GLY A 96 8.19 17.66 -8.27
C GLY A 96 6.71 17.31 -8.02
N SER A 97 5.82 17.79 -8.89
CA SER A 97 4.38 17.50 -8.83
C SER A 97 4.06 16.18 -9.51
N TYR A 98 3.11 15.42 -8.96
CA TYR A 98 2.56 14.24 -9.61
C TYR A 98 1.74 14.63 -10.84
N THR A 99 0.90 15.65 -10.73
CA THR A 99 0.15 16.25 -11.84
C THR A 99 0.60 17.68 -12.04
N PRO A 100 1.39 17.99 -13.07
CA PRO A 100 1.88 19.35 -13.31
C PRO A 100 0.80 20.28 -13.88
N GLY A 101 1.07 21.59 -13.88
CA GLY A 101 0.28 22.58 -14.64
C GLY A 101 -0.63 23.46 -13.78
N PHE A 102 -0.46 23.49 -12.46
CA PHE A 102 -1.19 24.44 -11.61
C PHE A 102 -0.56 25.82 -11.65
N ALA A 103 -1.43 26.85 -11.68
CA ALA A 103 -0.97 28.22 -11.53
C ALA A 103 -0.45 28.46 -10.10
N ALA A 104 0.66 29.16 -9.97
CA ALA A 104 1.20 29.53 -8.67
C ALA A 104 0.22 30.38 -7.85
N ALA A 105 0.06 30.05 -6.58
CA ALA A 105 -0.87 30.73 -5.67
C ALA A 105 -0.21 31.02 -4.30
N PRO A 106 0.89 31.82 -4.26
CA PRO A 106 1.74 31.96 -3.08
C PRO A 106 1.03 32.61 -1.86
N GLN A 107 -0.12 33.23 -2.05
CA GLN A 107 -0.92 33.84 -0.98
C GLN A 107 -2.07 32.91 -0.51
N ALA A 108 -2.20 31.69 -1.07
CA ALA A 108 -3.26 30.78 -0.71
C ALA A 108 -3.02 30.14 0.67
N SER A 109 -4.12 29.88 1.40
CA SER A 109 -4.06 29.14 2.67
C SER A 109 -3.73 27.68 2.41
N ALA A 110 -2.61 27.18 2.97
CA ALA A 110 -2.19 25.80 2.88
C ALA A 110 -3.23 24.85 3.50
N ASP A 111 -3.77 25.18 4.67
CA ASP A 111 -4.78 24.33 5.35
C ASP A 111 -6.07 24.24 4.54
N ALA A 112 -6.52 25.35 3.93
CA ALA A 112 -7.69 25.33 3.04
C ALA A 112 -7.44 24.50 1.78
N ALA A 113 -6.22 24.55 1.22
CA ALA A 113 -5.84 23.76 0.06
C ALA A 113 -5.82 22.26 0.38
N VAL A 114 -5.19 21.86 1.49
CA VAL A 114 -5.17 20.48 1.97
C VAL A 114 -6.58 19.96 2.21
N ALA A 115 -7.40 20.72 2.94
CA ALA A 115 -8.77 20.32 3.25
C ALA A 115 -9.63 20.17 2.00
N ALA A 116 -9.57 21.10 1.08
CA ALA A 116 -10.35 21.06 -0.15
C ALA A 116 -9.91 19.91 -1.08
N ALA A 117 -8.61 19.64 -1.17
CA ALA A 117 -8.09 18.51 -1.93
C ALA A 117 -8.57 17.19 -1.33
N ALA A 118 -8.43 17.01 -0.02
CA ALA A 118 -8.83 15.81 0.67
C ALA A 118 -10.35 15.57 0.59
N HIS A 119 -11.13 16.61 0.85
CA HIS A 119 -12.60 16.53 0.76
C HIS A 119 -13.06 16.07 -0.63
N GLU A 120 -12.60 16.73 -1.71
CA GLU A 120 -13.00 16.42 -3.09
C GLU A 120 -12.64 14.96 -3.47
N VAL A 121 -11.46 14.47 -3.08
CA VAL A 121 -11.04 13.10 -3.35
C VAL A 121 -11.88 12.10 -2.55
N LEU A 122 -12.02 12.29 -1.24
CA LEU A 122 -12.70 11.32 -0.38
C LEU A 122 -14.20 11.22 -0.67
N VAL A 123 -14.90 12.34 -0.87
CA VAL A 123 -16.31 12.32 -1.25
C VAL A 123 -16.53 11.59 -2.58
N ARG A 124 -15.57 11.70 -3.51
CA ARG A 124 -15.66 11.04 -4.81
C ARG A 124 -15.37 9.53 -4.75
N LEU A 125 -14.36 9.12 -3.97
CA LEU A 125 -13.87 7.73 -3.97
C LEU A 125 -14.42 6.88 -2.81
N VAL A 126 -14.96 7.52 -1.77
CA VAL A 126 -15.54 6.84 -0.59
C VAL A 126 -16.92 7.48 -0.28
N PRO A 127 -17.86 7.45 -1.23
CA PRO A 127 -19.14 8.17 -1.13
C PRO A 127 -19.98 7.70 0.07
N GLU A 128 -19.82 6.47 0.52
CA GLU A 128 -20.48 5.91 1.71
C GLU A 128 -20.07 6.62 3.01
N GLN A 129 -18.93 7.29 3.03
CA GLN A 129 -18.41 8.06 4.15
C GLN A 129 -18.52 9.58 3.93
N ALA A 130 -19.29 10.00 2.94
CA ALA A 130 -19.42 11.43 2.61
C ALA A 130 -19.88 12.28 3.80
N ALA A 131 -20.74 11.77 4.68
CA ALA A 131 -21.20 12.50 5.86
C ALA A 131 -20.06 12.77 6.87
N LEU A 132 -19.19 11.79 7.11
CA LEU A 132 -18.00 11.93 7.95
C LEU A 132 -17.03 12.98 7.37
N VAL A 133 -16.73 12.85 6.08
CA VAL A 133 -15.80 13.72 5.35
C VAL A 133 -16.32 15.16 5.32
N GLU A 134 -17.61 15.36 5.05
CA GLU A 134 -18.26 16.67 5.02
C GLU A 134 -18.27 17.33 6.42
N ALA A 135 -18.53 16.56 7.47
CA ALA A 135 -18.49 17.08 8.84
C ALA A 135 -17.07 17.52 9.23
N ALA A 136 -16.06 16.74 8.86
CA ALA A 136 -14.66 17.09 9.07
C ALA A 136 -14.25 18.37 8.32
N TYR A 137 -14.66 18.48 7.05
CA TYR A 137 -14.39 19.65 6.21
C TYR A 137 -15.00 20.92 6.82
N ARG A 138 -16.28 20.88 7.22
CA ARG A 138 -16.94 22.03 7.87
C ARG A 138 -16.27 22.40 9.18
N ARG A 139 -15.89 21.44 10.03
CA ARG A 139 -15.16 21.70 11.28
C ARG A 139 -13.85 22.44 11.05
N LEU A 140 -13.09 22.09 10.00
CA LEU A 140 -11.85 22.79 9.70
C LEU A 140 -12.14 24.20 9.18
N LEU A 141 -13.07 24.38 8.25
CA LEU A 141 -13.35 25.70 7.65
C LEU A 141 -13.70 26.77 8.68
N VAL A 142 -14.46 26.41 9.73
CA VAL A 142 -14.79 27.39 10.81
C VAL A 142 -13.59 27.81 11.65
N THR A 143 -12.47 27.10 11.58
CA THR A 143 -11.22 27.47 12.26
C THR A 143 -10.33 28.37 11.42
N LEU A 144 -10.57 28.46 10.13
CA LEU A 144 -9.81 29.27 9.20
C LEU A 144 -10.35 30.72 9.15
N ARG A 145 -9.47 31.66 8.89
CA ARG A 145 -9.88 33.06 8.69
C ARG A 145 -10.47 33.18 7.28
N ASP A 146 -11.70 33.66 7.21
CA ASP A 146 -12.33 34.03 5.94
C ASP A 146 -11.51 35.08 5.19
N GLY A 147 -11.48 34.96 3.88
CA GLY A 147 -10.84 35.94 3.02
C GLY A 147 -10.20 35.38 1.75
N PRO A 148 -9.49 36.20 0.99
CA PRO A 148 -8.91 35.84 -0.29
C PRO A 148 -7.96 34.63 -0.21
N ALA A 149 -7.16 34.51 0.85
CA ALA A 149 -6.23 33.40 1.04
C ALA A 149 -6.96 32.05 1.18
N MET A 150 -8.03 31.99 1.97
CA MET A 150 -8.86 30.78 2.12
C MET A 150 -9.55 30.41 0.81
N THR A 151 -10.12 31.42 0.11
CA THR A 151 -10.76 31.20 -1.20
C THR A 151 -9.77 30.66 -2.22
N ALA A 152 -8.56 31.23 -2.31
CA ALA A 152 -7.50 30.78 -3.20
C ALA A 152 -7.03 29.34 -2.84
N GLY A 153 -6.83 29.05 -1.54
CA GLY A 153 -6.47 27.72 -1.07
C GLY A 153 -7.50 26.66 -1.44
N THR A 154 -8.79 26.97 -1.19
CA THR A 154 -9.90 26.09 -1.57
C THR A 154 -9.92 25.82 -3.07
N ALA A 155 -9.72 26.86 -3.89
CA ALA A 155 -9.71 26.72 -5.35
C ALA A 155 -8.55 25.82 -5.84
N ILE A 156 -7.33 26.04 -5.32
CA ILE A 156 -6.16 25.22 -5.66
C ILE A 156 -6.35 23.76 -5.21
N GLY A 157 -6.81 23.53 -3.98
CA GLY A 157 -7.06 22.18 -3.48
C GLY A 157 -8.05 21.41 -4.36
N ARG A 158 -9.17 22.02 -4.73
CA ARG A 158 -10.14 21.42 -5.65
C ARG A 158 -9.56 21.18 -7.05
N ALA A 159 -8.76 22.11 -7.57
CA ALA A 159 -8.12 21.95 -8.87
C ALA A 159 -7.16 20.76 -8.88
N ALA A 160 -6.31 20.63 -7.86
CA ALA A 160 -5.37 19.53 -7.71
C ALA A 160 -6.12 18.17 -7.59
N ALA A 161 -7.17 18.11 -6.76
CA ALA A 161 -7.99 16.92 -6.62
C ALA A 161 -8.61 16.48 -7.95
N ARG A 162 -9.24 17.40 -8.68
CA ARG A 162 -9.86 17.09 -9.98
C ARG A 162 -8.86 16.64 -11.02
N ALA A 163 -7.68 17.26 -11.07
CA ALA A 163 -6.63 16.87 -12.00
C ALA A 163 -6.11 15.46 -11.70
N THR A 164 -5.86 15.13 -10.41
CA THR A 164 -5.44 13.81 -10.00
C THR A 164 -6.52 12.75 -10.24
N LEU A 165 -7.77 13.04 -9.90
CA LEU A 165 -8.91 12.16 -10.18
C LEU A 165 -9.09 11.92 -11.70
N SER A 166 -8.96 12.96 -12.52
CA SER A 166 -9.04 12.85 -13.97
C SER A 166 -7.91 12.00 -14.55
N ARG A 167 -6.67 12.19 -14.05
CA ARG A 167 -5.52 11.38 -14.46
C ARG A 167 -5.71 9.89 -14.13
N ARG A 168 -6.45 9.58 -13.07
CA ARG A 168 -6.71 8.21 -12.61
C ARG A 168 -8.06 7.63 -13.04
N ALA A 169 -8.87 8.38 -13.78
CA ALA A 169 -10.24 7.95 -14.16
C ALA A 169 -10.27 6.72 -15.08
N GLY A 170 -9.21 6.49 -15.86
CA GLY A 170 -9.13 5.37 -16.81
C GLY A 170 -8.11 4.30 -16.42
N ASP A 171 -7.66 4.25 -15.20
CA ASP A 171 -6.55 3.38 -14.75
C ASP A 171 -6.92 1.90 -14.57
N ARG A 172 -8.13 1.49 -14.96
CA ARG A 172 -8.66 0.12 -14.94
C ARG A 172 -8.98 -0.45 -13.55
N ALA A 173 -8.92 0.34 -12.48
CA ALA A 173 -9.26 -0.14 -11.14
C ALA A 173 -10.72 -0.65 -11.05
N ASP A 174 -11.66 0.00 -11.74
CA ASP A 174 -13.08 -0.37 -11.75
C ASP A 174 -13.35 -1.75 -12.38
N SER A 175 -12.44 -2.25 -13.21
CA SER A 175 -12.55 -3.55 -13.88
C SER A 175 -11.61 -4.62 -13.28
N ALA A 176 -10.96 -4.32 -12.17
CA ALA A 176 -9.92 -5.19 -11.61
C ALA A 176 -10.44 -6.53 -11.05
N ALA A 177 -11.75 -6.63 -10.75
CA ALA A 177 -12.40 -7.90 -10.39
C ALA A 177 -12.57 -8.85 -11.59
N GLN A 178 -12.34 -8.39 -12.82
CA GLN A 178 -12.51 -9.16 -14.05
C GLN A 178 -11.19 -9.37 -14.81
N PRO A 179 -11.06 -10.46 -15.60
CA PRO A 179 -11.96 -11.61 -15.67
C PRO A 179 -11.95 -12.43 -14.39
N LEU A 180 -13.00 -13.19 -14.15
CA LEU A 180 -13.05 -14.12 -13.02
C LEU A 180 -11.93 -15.17 -13.16
N TYR A 181 -11.29 -15.51 -12.05
CA TYR A 181 -10.29 -16.56 -12.03
C TYR A 181 -10.95 -17.94 -12.11
N ALA A 182 -10.42 -18.81 -12.97
CA ALA A 182 -10.81 -20.22 -13.05
C ALA A 182 -9.60 -21.06 -12.63
N PRO A 183 -9.72 -21.88 -11.57
CA PRO A 183 -8.66 -22.80 -11.17
C PRO A 183 -8.30 -23.77 -12.30
N ARG A 184 -7.00 -24.09 -12.43
CA ARG A 184 -6.51 -25.12 -13.34
C ARG A 184 -6.16 -26.36 -12.55
N PRO A 185 -6.34 -27.57 -13.12
CA PRO A 185 -5.91 -28.79 -12.43
C PRO A 185 -4.39 -28.91 -12.44
N GLY A 186 -3.84 -29.58 -11.45
CA GLY A 186 -2.45 -29.98 -11.38
C GLY A 186 -1.67 -29.40 -10.21
N PRO A 187 -0.53 -30.02 -9.87
CA PRO A 187 0.37 -29.53 -8.83
C PRO A 187 0.89 -28.13 -9.16
N GLY A 188 1.03 -27.30 -8.13
CA GLY A 188 1.50 -25.91 -8.28
C GLY A 188 0.42 -24.91 -8.65
N GLU A 189 -0.72 -25.32 -9.20
CA GLU A 189 -1.79 -24.42 -9.62
C GLU A 189 -2.70 -24.02 -8.46
N TYR A 190 -2.98 -22.72 -8.34
CA TYR A 190 -3.82 -22.16 -7.29
C TYR A 190 -5.26 -22.68 -7.36
N GLN A 191 -5.72 -23.19 -6.24
CA GLN A 191 -7.10 -23.62 -5.99
C GLN A 191 -7.73 -22.70 -4.96
N PHE A 192 -9.07 -22.56 -4.99
CA PHE A 192 -9.77 -21.84 -3.92
C PHE A 192 -9.57 -22.54 -2.59
N THR A 193 -9.42 -21.75 -1.53
CA THR A 193 -9.22 -22.23 -0.16
C THR A 193 -10.38 -21.78 0.71
N ALA A 194 -10.91 -22.71 1.52
CA ALA A 194 -12.03 -22.38 2.40
C ALA A 194 -11.71 -21.17 3.32
N PRO A 195 -12.70 -20.29 3.59
CA PRO A 195 -14.12 -20.39 3.24
C PRO A 195 -14.47 -19.81 1.85
N PHE A 196 -13.50 -19.46 1.04
CA PHE A 196 -13.69 -18.76 -0.23
C PHE A 196 -13.87 -19.72 -1.40
N ASP A 197 -14.78 -19.37 -2.31
CA ASP A 197 -15.03 -20.04 -3.59
C ASP A 197 -14.68 -19.15 -4.80
N PHE A 198 -13.88 -18.10 -4.56
CA PHE A 198 -13.42 -17.13 -5.55
C PHE A 198 -11.96 -16.76 -5.35
N ALA A 199 -11.38 -16.06 -6.33
CA ALA A 199 -10.09 -15.38 -6.20
C ALA A 199 -10.28 -13.86 -6.24
N ALA A 200 -9.63 -13.14 -5.31
CA ALA A 200 -9.80 -11.71 -5.19
C ALA A 200 -9.01 -10.95 -6.28
N GLN A 201 -9.68 -10.00 -6.93
CA GLN A 201 -9.11 -8.99 -7.82
C GLN A 201 -8.11 -9.51 -8.88
N PRO A 202 -8.47 -10.53 -9.70
CA PRO A 202 -7.52 -11.14 -10.64
C PRO A 202 -7.03 -10.19 -11.74
N GLY A 203 -7.69 -9.08 -11.93
CA GLY A 203 -7.29 -8.04 -12.86
C GLY A 203 -6.48 -6.90 -12.26
N TRP A 204 -6.20 -6.91 -10.94
CA TRP A 204 -5.52 -5.77 -10.31
C TRP A 204 -4.14 -5.50 -10.88
N GLY A 205 -3.40 -6.51 -11.31
CA GLY A 205 -2.12 -6.36 -12.00
C GLY A 205 -2.18 -5.64 -13.35
N ARG A 206 -3.37 -5.27 -13.83
CA ARG A 206 -3.57 -4.44 -15.04
C ARG A 206 -3.93 -2.99 -14.73
N VAL A 207 -4.09 -2.65 -13.45
CA VAL A 207 -4.26 -1.26 -13.04
C VAL A 207 -3.02 -0.48 -13.43
N GLU A 208 -3.18 0.73 -13.93
CA GLU A 208 -2.06 1.58 -14.28
C GLU A 208 -1.29 1.99 -13.01
N PRO A 209 0.01 1.72 -12.91
CA PRO A 209 0.82 2.16 -11.78
C PRO A 209 0.87 3.69 -11.65
N PHE A 210 1.23 4.17 -10.47
CA PHE A 210 1.45 5.61 -10.23
C PHE A 210 2.80 6.07 -10.76
N ILE A 211 3.85 5.27 -10.56
CA ILE A 211 5.25 5.67 -10.82
C ILE A 211 6.04 4.58 -11.56
N ILE A 212 5.90 3.30 -11.19
CA ILE A 212 6.77 2.24 -11.69
C ILE A 212 6.42 1.76 -13.10
N ASP A 213 7.41 1.22 -13.81
CA ASP A 213 7.19 0.39 -15.00
C ASP A 213 7.18 -1.09 -14.59
N LEU A 214 6.03 -1.77 -14.72
CA LEU A 214 5.89 -3.18 -14.34
C LEU A 214 6.85 -4.11 -15.08
N ARG A 215 7.31 -3.74 -16.26
CA ARG A 215 8.25 -4.56 -17.05
C ARG A 215 9.62 -4.69 -16.38
N GLU A 216 9.99 -3.71 -15.57
CA GLU A 216 11.27 -3.69 -14.83
C GLU A 216 11.19 -4.47 -13.51
N HIS A 217 9.99 -4.94 -13.12
CA HIS A 217 9.73 -5.57 -11.83
C HIS A 217 9.20 -7.01 -11.93
N ALA A 218 9.39 -7.64 -13.10
CA ALA A 218 9.04 -9.05 -13.28
C ALA A 218 9.92 -9.96 -12.40
N LEU A 219 9.30 -10.96 -11.77
CA LEU A 219 9.99 -11.91 -10.90
C LEU A 219 10.27 -13.22 -11.64
N ASP A 220 11.34 -13.93 -11.26
CA ASP A 220 11.72 -15.22 -11.86
C ASP A 220 10.70 -16.34 -11.63
N GLY A 221 9.89 -16.24 -10.60
CA GLY A 221 8.89 -17.22 -10.24
C GLY A 221 9.19 -17.97 -8.93
N PRO A 222 8.26 -18.85 -8.49
CA PRO A 222 8.46 -19.66 -7.31
C PRO A 222 9.49 -20.75 -7.58
N GLN A 223 10.00 -21.36 -6.49
CA GLN A 223 10.89 -22.53 -6.56
C GLN A 223 10.20 -23.69 -7.29
N ALA A 224 10.98 -24.45 -8.06
CA ALA A 224 10.47 -25.67 -8.70
C ALA A 224 9.95 -26.66 -7.64
N LEU A 225 8.79 -27.25 -7.87
CA LEU A 225 8.16 -28.18 -6.92
C LEU A 225 9.08 -29.36 -6.54
N THR A 226 9.93 -29.79 -7.47
CA THR A 226 10.88 -30.88 -7.27
C THR A 226 12.20 -30.47 -6.60
N SER A 227 12.37 -29.19 -6.26
CA SER A 227 13.61 -28.71 -5.64
C SER A 227 13.67 -29.01 -4.14
N VAL A 228 14.90 -29.09 -3.61
CA VAL A 228 15.18 -29.25 -2.18
C VAL A 228 14.72 -28.00 -1.41
N GLU A 229 14.87 -26.82 -2.01
CA GLU A 229 14.46 -25.56 -1.44
C GLU A 229 12.96 -25.49 -1.23
N TYR A 230 12.17 -25.92 -2.24
CA TYR A 230 10.71 -26.01 -2.10
C TYR A 230 10.32 -26.96 -0.96
N ALA A 231 10.89 -28.18 -0.93
CA ALA A 231 10.57 -29.16 0.12
C ALA A 231 10.90 -28.63 1.52
N ARG A 232 12.04 -27.98 1.68
CA ARG A 232 12.45 -27.36 2.96
C ARG A 232 11.47 -26.27 3.39
N ASP A 233 11.09 -25.39 2.46
CA ASP A 233 10.22 -24.26 2.75
C ASP A 233 8.78 -24.74 3.03
N LEU A 234 8.30 -25.77 2.30
CA LEU A 234 7.01 -26.40 2.56
C LEU A 234 6.97 -27.07 3.94
N ALA A 235 8.02 -27.81 4.32
CA ALA A 235 8.13 -28.42 5.64
C ALA A 235 8.13 -27.36 6.75
N HIS A 236 8.86 -26.26 6.57
CA HIS A 236 8.88 -25.17 7.53
C HIS A 236 7.47 -24.55 7.70
N VAL A 237 6.77 -24.25 6.61
CA VAL A 237 5.40 -23.71 6.68
C VAL A 237 4.45 -24.74 7.30
N ARG A 238 4.56 -26.04 6.96
CA ARG A 238 3.77 -27.12 7.55
C ARG A 238 3.91 -27.12 9.08
N ASP A 239 5.13 -26.99 9.58
CA ASP A 239 5.43 -27.12 11.01
C ASP A 239 5.01 -25.89 11.80
N ILE A 240 5.36 -24.68 11.36
CA ILE A 240 5.05 -23.44 12.10
C ILE A 240 3.70 -22.82 11.71
N GLY A 241 3.21 -23.06 10.50
CA GLY A 241 1.95 -22.50 9.99
C GLY A 241 0.70 -23.23 10.45
N HIS A 242 0.80 -24.42 11.03
CA HIS A 242 -0.32 -25.24 11.47
C HIS A 242 -1.11 -24.60 12.60
N ALA A 243 -2.45 -24.68 12.58
CA ALA A 243 -3.33 -24.14 13.62
C ALA A 243 -2.95 -24.64 15.03
N ALA A 244 -2.62 -25.94 15.16
CA ALA A 244 -2.17 -26.56 16.39
C ALA A 244 -0.66 -26.85 16.38
N SER A 245 0.16 -25.94 15.83
CA SER A 245 1.61 -26.09 15.79
C SER A 245 2.19 -26.29 17.19
N ARG A 246 3.10 -27.26 17.33
CA ARG A 246 3.87 -27.51 18.56
C ARG A 246 5.27 -26.90 18.54
N THR A 247 5.68 -26.34 17.40
CA THR A 247 7.01 -25.76 17.17
C THR A 247 6.99 -24.26 17.05
N ARG A 248 5.83 -23.67 16.69
CA ARG A 248 5.66 -22.21 16.63
C ARG A 248 5.74 -21.60 18.03
N THR A 249 6.62 -20.60 18.19
CA THR A 249 6.73 -19.88 19.46
C THR A 249 5.56 -18.89 19.68
N PRO A 250 5.30 -18.47 20.95
CA PRO A 250 4.35 -17.38 21.21
C PRO A 250 4.67 -16.11 20.43
N GLU A 251 5.95 -15.71 20.36
CA GLU A 251 6.39 -14.54 19.58
C GLU A 251 6.06 -14.67 18.09
N GLN A 252 6.30 -15.83 17.48
CA GLN A 252 5.92 -16.08 16.08
C GLN A 252 4.40 -15.99 15.88
N SER A 253 3.60 -16.40 16.86
CA SER A 253 2.15 -16.26 16.81
C SER A 253 1.72 -14.80 16.86
N GLU A 254 2.34 -13.98 17.71
CA GLU A 254 2.07 -12.54 17.77
C GLU A 254 2.53 -11.81 16.50
N ILE A 255 3.69 -12.16 15.94
CA ILE A 255 4.17 -11.63 14.66
C ILE A 255 3.16 -11.93 13.53
N ALA A 256 2.66 -13.18 13.48
CA ALA A 256 1.68 -13.59 12.46
C ALA A 256 0.39 -12.78 12.57
N LYS A 257 -0.15 -12.61 13.80
CA LYS A 257 -1.36 -11.79 14.04
C LYS A 257 -1.15 -10.32 13.72
N PHE A 258 0.00 -9.76 14.11
CA PHE A 258 0.33 -8.36 13.84
C PHE A 258 0.34 -8.05 12.34
N TRP A 259 0.98 -8.89 11.54
CA TRP A 259 1.06 -8.69 10.08
C TRP A 259 -0.17 -9.18 9.31
N TYR A 260 -1.15 -9.79 10.00
CA TYR A 260 -2.44 -10.15 9.39
C TYR A 260 -3.40 -8.97 9.29
N GLU A 261 -3.02 -7.82 9.84
CA GLU A 261 -3.80 -6.57 9.73
C GLU A 261 -3.90 -6.06 8.29
N ASP A 262 -4.86 -5.16 8.06
CA ASP A 262 -4.99 -4.43 6.81
C ASP A 262 -3.72 -3.62 6.52
N SER A 263 -2.97 -4.02 5.48
CA SER A 263 -1.66 -3.45 5.19
C SER A 263 -1.69 -1.95 4.88
N PRO A 264 -2.64 -1.40 4.08
CA PRO A 264 -2.75 0.03 3.86
C PRO A 264 -2.90 0.83 5.16
N LEU A 265 -3.76 0.38 6.06
CA LEU A 265 -3.98 1.07 7.35
C LEU A 265 -2.79 0.88 8.30
N GLY A 266 -2.20 -0.31 8.34
CA GLY A 266 -1.01 -0.60 9.15
C GLY A 266 0.18 0.29 8.77
N TRP A 267 0.54 0.33 7.50
CA TRP A 267 1.64 1.16 7.01
C TRP A 267 1.32 2.66 7.08
N ASN A 268 0.07 3.06 6.84
CA ASN A 268 -0.37 4.44 7.06
C ASN A 268 -0.19 4.89 8.52
N ARG A 269 -0.50 4.01 9.49
CA ARG A 269 -0.29 4.26 10.92
C ARG A 269 1.20 4.42 11.25
N ILE A 270 2.07 3.57 10.67
CA ILE A 270 3.53 3.66 10.82
C ILE A 270 4.04 4.98 10.23
N ALA A 271 3.67 5.33 9.00
CA ALA A 271 4.04 6.58 8.35
C ALA A 271 3.58 7.79 9.17
N SER A 272 2.33 7.79 9.68
CA SER A 272 1.80 8.85 10.55
C SER A 272 2.62 9.01 11.84
N THR A 273 3.09 7.92 12.41
CA THR A 273 3.95 7.94 13.60
C THR A 273 5.29 8.60 13.29
N VAL A 274 5.93 8.23 12.17
CA VAL A 274 7.20 8.80 11.74
C VAL A 274 7.06 10.31 11.44
N VAL A 275 6.04 10.70 10.69
CA VAL A 275 5.75 12.11 10.35
C VAL A 275 5.62 12.97 11.62
N ARG A 276 4.86 12.48 12.62
CA ARG A 276 4.69 13.21 13.89
C ARG A 276 5.97 13.24 14.71
N GLN A 277 6.66 12.12 14.86
CA GLN A 277 7.90 12.04 15.66
C GLN A 277 9.03 12.89 15.08
N ARG A 278 9.09 13.02 13.76
CA ARG A 278 10.07 13.86 13.07
C ARG A 278 9.66 15.34 13.02
N GLY A 279 8.44 15.66 13.39
CA GLY A 279 7.93 17.04 13.35
C GLY A 279 7.91 17.62 11.93
N LEU A 280 7.60 16.78 10.92
CA LEU A 280 7.62 17.20 9.53
C LEU A 280 6.61 18.34 9.29
N ASP A 281 7.02 19.33 8.50
CA ASP A 281 6.13 20.39 8.08
C ASP A 281 5.06 19.88 7.08
N PRO A 282 4.02 20.66 6.73
CA PRO A 282 2.95 20.20 5.84
C PRO A 282 3.44 19.72 4.46
N TRP A 283 4.46 20.34 3.87
CA TRP A 283 5.02 19.92 2.57
C TRP A 283 5.80 18.63 2.67
N GLU A 284 6.63 18.51 3.70
CA GLU A 284 7.38 17.27 3.99
C GLU A 284 6.43 16.12 4.31
N ALA A 285 5.40 16.36 5.14
CA ALA A 285 4.40 15.38 5.48
C ALA A 285 3.60 14.90 4.24
N ALA A 286 3.17 15.86 3.40
CA ALA A 286 2.44 15.54 2.17
C ALA A 286 3.30 14.71 1.21
N ARG A 287 4.59 15.05 1.06
CA ARG A 287 5.52 14.28 0.25
C ARG A 287 5.74 12.88 0.82
N ALA A 288 5.96 12.76 2.12
CA ALA A 288 6.19 11.47 2.77
C ALA A 288 4.98 10.54 2.59
N PHE A 289 3.77 11.00 2.86
CA PHE A 289 2.56 10.21 2.63
C PHE A 289 2.36 9.88 1.15
N ALA A 290 2.57 10.83 0.23
CA ALA A 290 2.44 10.55 -1.20
C ALA A 290 3.39 9.43 -1.64
N LEU A 291 4.67 9.47 -1.24
CA LEU A 291 5.66 8.45 -1.60
C LEU A 291 5.30 7.07 -1.04
N VAL A 292 4.96 6.98 0.25
CA VAL A 292 4.56 5.71 0.87
C VAL A 292 3.34 5.11 0.17
N HIS A 293 2.32 5.92 -0.10
CA HIS A 293 1.09 5.41 -0.72
C HIS A 293 1.24 5.12 -2.21
N PHE A 294 2.09 5.84 -2.96
CA PHE A 294 2.47 5.45 -4.32
C PHE A 294 3.17 4.09 -4.32
N ALA A 295 4.17 3.93 -3.45
CA ALA A 295 4.92 2.69 -3.36
C ALA A 295 4.02 1.50 -2.99
N MET A 296 3.08 1.68 -2.06
CA MET A 296 2.12 0.64 -1.69
C MET A 296 1.11 0.34 -2.81
N ALA A 297 0.56 1.35 -3.46
CA ALA A 297 -0.38 1.15 -4.56
C ALA A 297 0.29 0.41 -5.73
N ASP A 298 1.50 0.82 -6.10
CA ASP A 298 2.29 0.18 -7.15
C ASP A 298 2.76 -1.22 -6.73
N GLY A 299 3.10 -1.42 -5.45
CA GLY A 299 3.41 -2.71 -4.88
C GLY A 299 2.24 -3.71 -4.99
N PHE A 300 1.00 -3.25 -4.76
CA PHE A 300 -0.18 -4.07 -5.03
C PHE A 300 -0.32 -4.41 -6.51
N VAL A 301 -0.13 -3.44 -7.41
CA VAL A 301 -0.24 -3.69 -8.86
C VAL A 301 0.82 -4.71 -9.30
N ALA A 302 2.09 -4.51 -8.94
CA ALA A 302 3.19 -5.41 -9.27
C ALA A 302 2.99 -6.81 -8.64
N GLY A 303 2.67 -6.86 -7.34
CA GLY A 303 2.44 -8.11 -6.64
C GLY A 303 1.29 -8.92 -7.22
N PHE A 304 0.18 -8.28 -7.59
CA PHE A 304 -0.98 -8.96 -8.19
C PHE A 304 -0.73 -9.36 -9.66
N ALA A 305 0.04 -8.58 -10.42
CA ALA A 305 0.48 -8.98 -11.75
C ALA A 305 1.24 -10.33 -11.68
N GLU A 306 2.18 -10.43 -10.76
CA GLU A 306 2.98 -11.64 -10.57
C GLU A 306 2.18 -12.80 -9.97
N LYS A 307 1.29 -12.55 -8.99
CA LYS A 307 0.41 -13.59 -8.44
C LYS A 307 -0.40 -14.30 -9.51
N TYR A 308 -1.05 -13.55 -10.37
CA TYR A 308 -1.91 -14.13 -11.41
C TYR A 308 -1.14 -14.57 -12.66
N ARG A 309 0.10 -14.14 -12.83
CA ARG A 309 1.03 -14.70 -13.82
C ARG A 309 1.48 -16.10 -13.42
N HIS A 310 1.92 -16.26 -12.16
CA HIS A 310 2.45 -17.53 -11.64
C HIS A 310 1.36 -18.48 -11.13
N ARG A 311 0.23 -17.97 -10.62
CA ARG A 311 -0.91 -18.74 -10.11
C ARG A 311 -0.51 -19.85 -9.14
N PHE A 312 0.50 -19.60 -8.32
CA PHE A 312 1.07 -20.58 -7.43
C PHE A 312 0.11 -20.93 -6.29
N TRP A 313 -0.07 -22.22 -6.02
CA TRP A 313 -0.96 -22.74 -4.99
C TRP A 313 -0.61 -22.26 -3.58
N ARG A 314 -1.61 -22.23 -2.71
CA ARG A 314 -1.43 -21.85 -1.30
C ARG A 314 -0.84 -23.03 -0.51
N PRO A 315 -0.12 -22.79 0.59
CA PRO A 315 0.43 -23.83 1.46
C PRO A 315 -0.60 -24.89 1.90
N GLU A 316 -1.83 -24.47 2.18
CA GLU A 316 -2.92 -25.39 2.54
C GLU A 316 -3.18 -26.43 1.44
N THR A 317 -3.24 -26.00 0.19
CA THR A 317 -3.42 -26.89 -0.96
C THR A 317 -2.15 -27.71 -1.20
N ALA A 318 -0.98 -27.08 -1.15
CA ALA A 318 0.31 -27.70 -1.38
C ALA A 318 0.59 -28.85 -0.39
N ILE A 319 0.40 -28.59 0.91
CA ILE A 319 0.62 -29.59 1.97
C ILE A 319 -0.38 -30.76 1.84
N ALA A 320 -1.65 -30.46 1.57
CA ALA A 320 -2.66 -31.52 1.39
C ALA A 320 -2.39 -32.41 0.17
N ALA A 321 -1.79 -31.85 -0.89
CA ALA A 321 -1.56 -32.51 -2.17
C ALA A 321 -0.08 -32.93 -2.40
N ALA A 322 0.80 -32.83 -1.42
CA ALA A 322 2.24 -33.06 -1.56
C ALA A 322 2.60 -34.43 -2.12
N ALA A 323 1.78 -35.48 -1.91
CA ALA A 323 1.99 -36.78 -2.52
C ALA A 323 1.94 -36.78 -4.07
N SER A 324 1.46 -35.70 -4.69
CA SER A 324 1.30 -35.55 -6.14
C SER A 324 2.18 -34.47 -6.76
N ASP A 325 3.03 -33.77 -5.99
CA ASP A 325 3.88 -32.69 -6.46
C ASP A 325 5.16 -33.15 -7.19
N GLY A 326 5.43 -34.48 -7.16
CA GLY A 326 6.60 -35.08 -7.78
C GLY A 326 7.90 -34.95 -6.99
N ASN A 327 7.84 -34.46 -5.76
CA ASN A 327 9.00 -34.30 -4.88
C ASN A 327 9.03 -35.38 -3.79
N PRO A 328 10.02 -36.30 -3.80
CA PRO A 328 10.09 -37.36 -2.81
C PRO A 328 10.44 -36.88 -1.39
N LEU A 329 10.79 -35.58 -1.23
CA LEU A 329 11.13 -34.96 0.05
C LEU A 329 9.93 -34.32 0.73
N THR A 330 8.79 -34.21 0.04
CA THR A 330 7.56 -33.65 0.59
C THR A 330 6.63 -34.73 1.11
N GLU A 331 5.85 -34.41 2.12
CA GLU A 331 4.91 -35.33 2.75
C GLU A 331 3.53 -34.72 2.88
N ALA A 332 2.51 -35.39 2.42
CA ALA A 332 1.15 -34.91 2.41
C ALA A 332 0.50 -34.98 3.80
N ASP A 333 -0.18 -33.92 4.19
CA ASP A 333 -1.07 -33.87 5.35
C ASP A 333 -2.41 -33.24 4.97
N ARG A 334 -3.41 -34.09 4.73
CA ARG A 334 -4.77 -33.66 4.38
C ARG A 334 -5.54 -33.08 5.58
N ALA A 335 -5.06 -33.31 6.79
CA ALA A 335 -5.66 -32.76 8.01
C ALA A 335 -5.08 -31.41 8.40
N TRP A 336 -4.00 -30.97 7.74
CA TRP A 336 -3.37 -29.69 8.01
C TRP A 336 -4.35 -28.52 7.84
N ARG A 337 -4.30 -27.59 8.76
CA ARG A 337 -5.11 -26.36 8.72
C ARG A 337 -4.23 -25.17 9.06
N PRO A 338 -4.37 -24.03 8.36
CA PRO A 338 -3.59 -22.83 8.65
C PRO A 338 -3.96 -22.22 10.00
N PHE A 339 -3.02 -21.53 10.62
CA PHE A 339 -3.22 -20.79 11.87
C PHE A 339 -4.19 -19.61 11.71
N LEU A 340 -4.13 -18.92 10.58
CA LEU A 340 -5.01 -17.83 10.20
C LEU A 340 -5.66 -18.15 8.86
N THR A 341 -6.83 -17.59 8.60
CA THR A 341 -7.56 -17.84 7.35
C THR A 341 -6.70 -17.49 6.14
N THR A 342 -6.60 -18.41 5.18
CA THR A 342 -5.87 -18.20 3.94
C THR A 342 -6.57 -17.17 3.06
N PRO A 343 -5.94 -16.05 2.68
CA PRO A 343 -6.54 -15.08 1.78
C PRO A 343 -6.81 -15.67 0.39
N PRO A 344 -7.91 -15.25 -0.29
CA PRO A 344 -8.33 -15.82 -1.58
C PRO A 344 -7.53 -15.29 -2.77
N VAL A 345 -6.22 -15.50 -2.76
CA VAL A 345 -5.29 -15.10 -3.83
C VAL A 345 -4.17 -16.14 -3.99
N PRO A 346 -3.55 -16.29 -5.17
CA PRO A 346 -2.35 -17.12 -5.35
C PRO A 346 -1.23 -16.76 -4.36
N ASP A 347 -0.37 -17.72 -4.01
CA ASP A 347 0.61 -17.53 -2.95
C ASP A 347 1.77 -16.60 -3.33
N TYR A 348 2.40 -16.85 -4.48
CA TYR A 348 3.62 -16.18 -4.89
C TYR A 348 3.38 -14.97 -5.81
N PRO A 349 4.06 -13.83 -5.56
CA PRO A 349 4.84 -13.48 -4.37
C PRO A 349 3.94 -13.16 -3.17
N SER A 350 4.53 -13.12 -1.96
CA SER A 350 3.80 -12.63 -0.78
C SER A 350 3.52 -11.14 -0.90
N THR A 351 2.24 -10.75 -0.91
CA THR A 351 1.84 -9.34 -0.99
C THR A 351 2.35 -8.54 0.21
N HIS A 352 2.27 -9.09 1.43
CA HIS A 352 2.80 -8.41 2.63
C HIS A 352 4.30 -8.13 2.52
N THR A 353 5.07 -9.06 1.94
CA THR A 353 6.50 -8.86 1.70
C THR A 353 6.75 -7.77 0.65
N VAL A 354 6.00 -7.78 -0.45
CA VAL A 354 6.11 -6.73 -1.49
C VAL A 354 5.81 -5.36 -0.90
N LEU A 355 4.71 -5.23 -0.14
CA LEU A 355 4.32 -3.96 0.47
C LEU A 355 5.30 -3.51 1.56
N GLY A 356 5.80 -4.43 2.38
CA GLY A 356 6.78 -4.11 3.43
C GLY A 356 8.14 -3.68 2.88
N TRP A 357 8.47 -4.03 1.64
CA TRP A 357 9.64 -3.52 0.94
C TRP A 357 9.38 -2.18 0.24
N ALA A 358 8.17 -1.97 -0.23
CA ALA A 358 7.78 -0.76 -0.92
C ALA A 358 7.64 0.44 0.05
N ALA A 359 7.07 0.21 1.25
CA ALA A 359 6.82 1.22 2.28
C ALA A 359 8.06 1.54 3.12
#